data_6e8280289b04fef0ba21a1db5a2e3bd3
#
_entry.id   6e8280289b04fef0ba21a1db5a2e3bd3
#
_cell.length_a   1.000
_cell.length_b   1.000
_cell.length_c   1.000
_cell.angle_alpha   90.00
_cell.angle_beta   90.00
_cell.angle_gamma   90.00
#
_symmetry.space_group_name_H-M   'P 1'
#
loop_
_entity.id
_entity.type
_entity.pdbx_description
1 polymer ?
#
loop_
_entity_poly.entity_id
_entity_poly.type
_entity_poly.pdbx_seq_one_letter_code
_entity_poly.pdbx_strand_id
1 'polypeptide(L)'
;MKKTNMRRFGALVAAGALVLAACGGDDEAAEEVTEETEAPAEEASDCAVTTLNIGTILPVTGSLAFLGPPEIAASGFAVEDINAAGGVLGNPVVINQGDSGDATTDTANTEVDRLLAAGAQVIIGAASSGVSLTVIDKITSAGVVQFSPANTSPTLTDYADNGLYFRTAPSDLLQGRVLANLVAEEGSTTAAVLYRNDSYGVGLAEAFKANFEGAGGTVPEFIEYAEGTETFDAEVDKVVAANPDAVVIVGFAETGPILNTMHERGVGPTAKKVY
;
A
#
# COMPACT_ATOMS: atom_id res chain seq x y z
N MET A 1 29.03 46.29 -4.06
CA MET A 1 28.36 47.63 -3.96
C MET A 1 26.88 47.46 -4.33
N LYS A 2 26.04 47.82 -3.51
CA LYS A 2 24.73 48.41 -3.33
C LYS A 2 23.88 47.60 -2.39
N LYS A 3 23.71 48.18 -1.21
CA LYS A 3 22.76 47.98 -0.14
C LYS A 3 21.38 48.49 -0.55
N THR A 4 20.36 47.99 0.18
CA THR A 4 19.14 48.66 0.62
C THR A 4 17.94 47.75 0.40
N ASN A 5 16.90 47.61 1.24
CA ASN A 5 16.54 48.19 2.57
C ASN A 5 15.41 47.32 3.17
N MET A 6 15.48 47.20 4.44
CA MET A 6 14.49 46.64 5.35
C MET A 6 13.31 47.60 5.50
N ARG A 7 12.06 47.20 5.39
CA ARG A 7 10.91 47.90 5.91
C ARG A 7 10.05 47.01 6.80
N ARG A 8 10.15 47.28 8.08
CA ARG A 8 9.19 46.90 9.14
C ARG A 8 7.95 47.77 9.01
N PHE A 9 6.76 47.17 9.12
CA PHE A 9 5.54 47.89 9.49
C PHE A 9 4.95 47.20 10.72
N GLY A 10 4.88 48.00 11.77
CA GLY A 10 4.34 47.63 13.08
C GLY A 10 2.84 47.84 13.17
N ALA A 11 2.33 47.20 14.15
CA ALA A 11 0.95 47.13 14.60
C ALA A 11 0.36 48.44 15.11
N LEU A 12 -0.96 48.52 15.11
CA LEU A 12 -1.69 49.36 16.06
C LEU A 12 -3.02 48.70 16.44
N VAL A 13 -3.14 48.45 17.72
CA VAL A 13 -4.33 48.05 18.47
C VAL A 13 -5.20 49.30 18.66
N ALA A 14 -6.51 49.16 18.43
CA ALA A 14 -7.50 50.17 18.88
C ALA A 14 -8.62 49.43 19.61
N ALA A 15 -8.64 49.63 20.92
CA ALA A 15 -9.75 49.34 21.80
C ALA A 15 -10.78 50.49 21.71
N GLY A 16 -12.04 50.15 21.50
CA GLY A 16 -13.14 51.08 21.55
C GLY A 16 -14.20 50.62 22.53
N ALA A 17 -14.18 51.18 23.73
CA ALA A 17 -15.28 51.07 24.69
C ALA A 17 -16.34 52.11 24.39
N LEU A 18 -17.60 51.73 24.27
CA LEU A 18 -18.75 52.64 24.27
C LEU A 18 -19.66 52.28 25.45
N VAL A 19 -19.66 53.17 26.41
CA VAL A 19 -20.61 53.24 27.51
C VAL A 19 -21.78 54.10 27.05
N LEU A 20 -23.02 53.61 27.15
CA LEU A 20 -24.22 54.42 27.13
C LEU A 20 -25.05 54.06 28.33
N ALA A 21 -25.13 55.03 29.26
CA ALA A 21 -26.06 55.07 30.38
C ALA A 21 -27.36 55.72 29.95
N ALA A 22 -28.48 55.10 30.31
CA ALA A 22 -29.74 55.83 30.45
C ALA A 22 -30.61 55.24 31.57
N CYS A 23 -31.05 56.09 32.41
CA CYS A 23 -31.75 55.88 33.67
C CYS A 23 -33.17 55.28 33.53
N GLY A 24 -33.62 54.67 34.63
CA GLY A 24 -34.98 54.90 35.15
C GLY A 24 -35.71 53.68 35.65
N GLY A 25 -35.80 53.48 36.97
CA GLY A 25 -37.09 53.14 37.63
C GLY A 25 -37.29 51.66 38.07
N ASP A 26 -37.28 51.53 39.39
CA ASP A 26 -38.07 50.64 40.27
C ASP A 26 -37.78 49.09 40.31
N ASP A 27 -37.39 48.71 41.50
CA ASP A 27 -37.52 47.51 42.30
C ASP A 27 -38.28 46.29 41.70
N GLU A 28 -37.56 45.20 41.52
CA GLU A 28 -37.91 43.87 42.06
C GLU A 28 -36.70 42.94 41.96
N ALA A 29 -36.43 42.27 43.08
CA ALA A 29 -35.32 41.32 43.17
C ALA A 29 -35.57 40.10 42.25
N ALA A 30 -34.76 39.97 41.22
CA ALA A 30 -34.68 38.71 40.45
C ALA A 30 -33.41 37.97 40.86
N GLU A 31 -33.58 36.79 41.41
CA GLU A 31 -32.52 35.81 41.69
C GLU A 31 -31.77 35.50 40.38
N GLU A 32 -30.51 35.74 40.41
CA GLU A 32 -29.57 35.33 39.31
C GLU A 32 -29.40 33.82 39.38
N VAL A 33 -30.20 33.09 38.60
CA VAL A 33 -29.95 31.67 38.30
C VAL A 33 -28.79 31.64 37.33
N THR A 34 -27.59 31.40 37.84
CA THR A 34 -26.46 30.96 37.01
C THR A 34 -26.74 29.54 36.52
N GLU A 35 -27.28 29.46 35.31
CA GLU A 35 -27.21 28.19 34.56
C GLU A 35 -25.74 27.93 34.25
N GLU A 36 -25.09 27.12 35.10
CA GLU A 36 -23.89 26.38 34.71
C GLU A 36 -24.30 25.44 33.56
N THR A 37 -23.98 25.84 32.33
CA THR A 37 -24.04 24.93 31.19
C THR A 37 -22.91 23.91 31.41
N GLU A 38 -23.24 22.82 32.08
CA GLU A 38 -22.38 21.62 32.03
C GLU A 38 -22.23 21.25 30.57
N ALA A 39 -20.98 21.38 30.06
CA ALA A 39 -20.61 20.78 28.79
C ALA A 39 -20.96 19.29 28.89
N PRO A 40 -21.56 18.68 27.83
CA PRO A 40 -21.82 17.25 27.84
C PRO A 40 -20.52 16.54 28.17
N ALA A 41 -20.51 15.79 29.26
CA ALA A 41 -19.43 14.85 29.51
C ALA A 41 -19.37 13.94 28.27
N GLU A 42 -18.27 14.01 27.51
CA GLU A 42 -17.95 12.98 26.53
C GLU A 42 -18.02 11.67 27.31
N GLU A 43 -19.04 10.84 26.99
CA GLU A 43 -19.07 9.46 27.45
C GLU A 43 -17.75 8.86 26.98
N ALA A 44 -16.82 8.66 27.91
CA ALA A 44 -15.62 7.92 27.66
C ALA A 44 -16.08 6.55 27.17
N SER A 45 -15.96 6.32 25.85
CA SER A 45 -16.20 5.00 25.28
C SER A 45 -15.34 4.04 26.08
N ASP A 46 -15.99 3.09 26.74
CA ASP A 46 -15.33 2.05 27.51
C ASP A 46 -14.56 1.16 26.52
N CYS A 47 -13.42 1.68 26.02
CA CYS A 47 -12.50 0.94 25.19
C CYS A 47 -11.87 -0.12 26.10
N ALA A 48 -12.51 -1.28 26.16
CA ALA A 48 -12.04 -2.44 26.91
C ALA A 48 -10.65 -2.94 26.45
N VAL A 49 -10.14 -2.42 25.34
CA VAL A 49 -8.83 -2.75 24.80
C VAL A 49 -7.77 -1.76 25.30
N THR A 50 -6.89 -2.25 26.14
CA THR A 50 -5.81 -1.45 26.76
C THR A 50 -4.47 -1.52 26.03
N THR A 51 -4.31 -2.44 25.07
CA THR A 51 -3.05 -2.67 24.33
C THR A 51 -3.36 -2.87 22.85
N LEU A 52 -2.71 -2.09 21.98
CA LEU A 52 -2.76 -2.32 20.53
C LEU A 52 -1.88 -3.54 20.19
N ASN A 53 -2.50 -4.56 19.63
CA ASN A 53 -1.86 -5.80 19.22
C ASN A 53 -1.80 -5.86 17.69
N ILE A 54 -0.60 -5.77 17.12
CA ILE A 54 -0.33 -5.80 15.69
C ILE A 54 0.16 -7.18 15.31
N GLY A 55 -0.44 -7.80 14.30
CA GLY A 55 0.10 -8.96 13.60
C GLY A 55 0.86 -8.56 12.36
N THR A 56 1.81 -9.37 11.91
CA THR A 56 2.39 -9.23 10.56
C THR A 56 2.30 -10.56 9.82
N ILE A 57 2.01 -10.51 8.53
CA ILE A 57 2.16 -11.62 7.58
C ILE A 57 3.03 -11.11 6.43
N LEU A 58 4.35 -11.08 6.68
CA LEU A 58 5.35 -10.58 5.74
C LEU A 58 6.16 -11.73 5.16
N PRO A 59 6.73 -11.62 3.95
CA PRO A 59 7.33 -12.75 3.26
C PRO A 59 8.69 -13.14 3.88
N VAL A 60 8.66 -14.09 4.82
CA VAL A 60 9.88 -14.71 5.37
C VAL A 60 10.36 -15.84 4.44
N THR A 61 9.40 -16.57 3.85
CA THR A 61 9.66 -17.61 2.85
C THR A 61 8.93 -17.31 1.55
N GLY A 62 9.22 -18.08 0.49
CA GLY A 62 8.58 -17.95 -0.81
C GLY A 62 9.31 -17.02 -1.78
N SER A 63 8.68 -16.77 -2.92
CA SER A 63 9.25 -16.02 -4.07
C SER A 63 9.50 -14.54 -3.78
N LEU A 64 8.87 -13.97 -2.74
CA LEU A 64 9.07 -12.59 -2.27
C LEU A 64 9.93 -12.49 -0.99
N ALA A 65 10.58 -13.56 -0.56
CA ALA A 65 11.38 -13.55 0.68
C ALA A 65 12.46 -12.44 0.74
N PHE A 66 12.89 -11.92 -0.39
CA PHE A 66 13.84 -10.81 -0.46
C PHE A 66 13.26 -9.46 0.03
N LEU A 67 11.94 -9.30 0.02
CA LEU A 67 11.26 -8.11 0.57
C LEU A 67 11.03 -8.20 2.09
N GLY A 68 11.01 -9.41 2.63
CA GLY A 68 10.69 -9.64 4.04
C GLY A 68 11.57 -8.88 5.03
N PRO A 69 12.91 -8.95 4.96
CA PRO A 69 13.79 -8.31 5.92
C PRO A 69 13.56 -6.80 6.08
N PRO A 70 13.48 -5.96 5.02
CA PRO A 70 13.21 -4.54 5.19
C PRO A 70 11.80 -4.24 5.72
N GLU A 71 10.77 -4.99 5.32
CA GLU A 71 9.40 -4.79 5.80
C GLU A 71 9.26 -5.16 7.29
N ILE A 72 9.86 -6.25 7.70
CA ILE A 72 9.90 -6.70 9.11
C ILE A 72 10.66 -5.67 9.96
N ALA A 73 11.81 -5.22 9.50
CA ALA A 73 12.61 -4.21 10.20
C ALA A 73 11.84 -2.89 10.34
N ALA A 74 11.20 -2.42 9.28
CA ALA A 74 10.42 -1.17 9.30
C ALA A 74 9.23 -1.25 10.26
N SER A 75 8.50 -2.38 10.25
CA SER A 75 7.36 -2.60 11.15
C SER A 75 7.80 -2.66 12.63
N GLY A 76 8.91 -3.34 12.91
CA GLY A 76 9.50 -3.41 14.25
C GLY A 76 9.96 -2.05 14.73
N PHE A 77 10.68 -1.30 13.89
CA PHE A 77 11.16 0.05 14.21
C PHE A 77 10.00 1.02 14.49
N ALA A 78 8.92 0.97 13.70
CA ALA A 78 7.74 1.80 13.95
C ALA A 78 7.13 1.52 15.33
N VAL A 79 7.06 0.24 15.74
CA VAL A 79 6.56 -0.14 17.07
C VAL A 79 7.50 0.34 18.18
N GLU A 80 8.82 0.25 17.98
CA GLU A 80 9.80 0.80 18.93
C GLU A 80 9.64 2.32 19.13
N ASP A 81 9.47 3.08 18.03
CA ASP A 81 9.24 4.53 18.08
C ASP A 81 7.93 4.89 18.79
N ILE A 82 6.84 4.19 18.49
CA ILE A 82 5.55 4.39 19.16
C ILE A 82 5.68 4.13 20.67
N ASN A 83 6.36 3.05 21.05
CA ASN A 83 6.54 2.70 22.44
C ASN A 83 7.48 3.67 23.18
N ALA A 84 8.53 4.16 22.52
CA ALA A 84 9.40 5.19 23.07
C ALA A 84 8.66 6.52 23.29
N ALA A 85 7.64 6.81 22.46
CA ALA A 85 6.76 7.97 22.63
C ALA A 85 5.66 7.79 23.70
N GLY A 86 5.60 6.65 24.39
CA GLY A 86 4.63 6.38 25.46
C GLY A 86 3.51 5.40 25.06
N GLY A 87 3.59 4.78 23.89
CA GLY A 87 2.63 3.80 23.41
C GLY A 87 1.32 4.41 22.91
N VAL A 88 0.30 3.58 22.79
CA VAL A 88 -1.06 3.99 22.40
C VAL A 88 -1.94 4.01 23.64
N LEU A 89 -2.59 5.13 23.92
CA LEU A 89 -3.41 5.36 25.14
C LEU A 89 -2.63 5.06 26.43
N GLY A 90 -1.30 5.31 26.44
CA GLY A 90 -0.43 5.06 27.59
C GLY A 90 -0.02 3.58 27.76
N ASN A 91 -0.33 2.72 26.80
CA ASN A 91 0.02 1.29 26.83
C ASN A 91 0.99 0.94 25.71
N PRO A 92 1.93 0.01 25.95
CA PRO A 92 2.83 -0.46 24.90
C PRO A 92 2.05 -1.12 23.76
N VAL A 93 2.52 -0.90 22.52
CA VAL A 93 2.10 -1.66 21.35
C VAL A 93 2.87 -2.98 21.31
N VAL A 94 2.16 -4.06 20.98
CA VAL A 94 2.75 -5.40 20.82
C VAL A 94 2.71 -5.78 19.34
N ILE A 95 3.81 -6.36 18.83
CA ILE A 95 3.90 -6.89 17.47
C ILE A 95 4.15 -8.40 17.49
N ASN A 96 3.35 -9.15 16.74
CA ASN A 96 3.45 -10.60 16.55
C ASN A 96 3.78 -10.88 15.08
N GLN A 97 4.97 -11.38 14.81
CA GLN A 97 5.42 -11.67 13.46
C GLN A 97 4.91 -13.03 12.96
N GLY A 98 4.54 -13.10 11.68
CA GLY A 98 4.17 -14.30 10.96
C GLY A 98 4.70 -14.26 9.52
N ASP A 99 4.79 -15.43 8.91
CA ASP A 99 5.21 -15.62 7.53
C ASP A 99 4.00 -15.59 6.59
N SER A 100 4.12 -14.92 5.45
CA SER A 100 3.08 -14.95 4.41
C SER A 100 3.22 -16.15 3.46
N GLY A 101 4.42 -16.69 3.28
CA GLY A 101 4.69 -17.67 2.23
C GLY A 101 4.28 -17.16 0.84
N ASP A 102 3.91 -18.07 -0.03
CA ASP A 102 3.36 -17.84 -1.37
C ASP A 102 1.85 -18.14 -1.43
N ALA A 103 1.15 -17.64 -2.44
CA ALA A 103 -0.30 -17.81 -2.59
C ALA A 103 -0.73 -19.28 -2.81
N THR A 104 0.18 -20.13 -3.27
CA THR A 104 -0.01 -21.57 -3.46
C THR A 104 0.15 -22.39 -2.17
N THR A 105 0.52 -21.74 -1.06
CA THR A 105 0.70 -22.38 0.26
C THR A 105 -0.39 -21.97 1.23
N ASP A 106 -0.59 -22.76 2.29
CA ASP A 106 -1.53 -22.42 3.37
C ASP A 106 -0.87 -21.61 4.52
N THR A 107 0.36 -21.15 4.31
CA THR A 107 1.16 -20.48 5.34
C THR A 107 0.46 -19.23 5.88
N ALA A 108 0.05 -18.31 5.00
CA ALA A 108 -0.63 -17.08 5.41
C ALA A 108 -1.93 -17.36 6.17
N ASN A 109 -2.73 -18.32 5.73
CA ASN A 109 -3.98 -18.68 6.40
C ASN A 109 -3.76 -19.20 7.82
N THR A 110 -2.75 -20.06 8.01
CA THR A 110 -2.36 -20.58 9.32
C THR A 110 -1.87 -19.47 10.24
N GLU A 111 -1.04 -18.56 9.73
CA GLU A 111 -0.53 -17.42 10.50
C GLU A 111 -1.64 -16.43 10.87
N VAL A 112 -2.57 -16.14 9.96
CA VAL A 112 -3.72 -15.29 10.25
C VAL A 112 -4.59 -15.90 11.36
N ASP A 113 -4.86 -17.20 11.33
CA ASP A 113 -5.62 -17.87 12.41
C ASP A 113 -4.92 -17.70 13.76
N ARG A 114 -3.59 -17.87 13.79
CA ARG A 114 -2.77 -17.66 15.00
C ARG A 114 -2.82 -16.21 15.49
N LEU A 115 -2.71 -15.24 14.58
CA LEU A 115 -2.71 -13.81 14.91
C LEU A 115 -4.09 -13.36 15.42
N LEU A 116 -5.17 -13.80 14.78
CA LEU A 116 -6.53 -13.51 15.23
C LEU A 116 -6.81 -14.13 16.61
N ALA A 117 -6.35 -15.37 16.84
CA ALA A 117 -6.45 -16.02 18.16
C ALA A 117 -5.62 -15.29 19.24
N ALA A 118 -4.52 -14.63 18.85
CA ALA A 118 -3.72 -13.78 19.73
C ALA A 118 -4.32 -12.38 19.94
N GLY A 119 -5.48 -12.08 19.35
CA GLY A 119 -6.18 -10.80 19.52
C GLY A 119 -5.60 -9.66 18.70
N ALA A 120 -5.01 -9.93 17.54
CA ALA A 120 -4.54 -8.88 16.61
C ALA A 120 -5.72 -7.99 16.19
N GLN A 121 -5.51 -6.67 16.21
CA GLN A 121 -6.48 -5.66 15.79
C GLN A 121 -6.13 -5.07 14.43
N VAL A 122 -4.85 -5.20 14.04
CA VAL A 122 -4.32 -4.83 12.74
C VAL A 122 -3.39 -5.95 12.29
N ILE A 123 -3.44 -6.33 11.01
CA ILE A 123 -2.50 -7.24 10.38
C ILE A 123 -1.80 -6.49 9.23
N ILE A 124 -0.48 -6.32 9.36
CA ILE A 124 0.38 -5.73 8.33
C ILE A 124 0.79 -6.84 7.36
N GLY A 125 0.48 -6.67 6.08
CA GLY A 125 0.72 -7.66 5.02
C GLY A 125 -0.58 -8.08 4.32
N ALA A 126 -0.47 -9.01 3.37
CA ALA A 126 0.78 -9.54 2.84
C ALA A 126 1.43 -8.59 1.83
N ALA A 127 2.69 -8.84 1.47
CA ALA A 127 3.36 -8.12 0.37
C ALA A 127 2.81 -8.54 -1.00
N SER A 128 2.57 -9.84 -1.21
CA SER A 128 1.95 -10.36 -2.42
C SER A 128 0.45 -10.06 -2.46
N SER A 129 -0.04 -9.51 -3.59
CA SER A 129 -1.48 -9.32 -3.83
C SER A 129 -2.24 -10.64 -3.85
N GLY A 130 -1.66 -11.69 -4.43
CA GLY A 130 -2.23 -13.04 -4.45
C GLY A 130 -2.43 -13.58 -3.04
N VAL A 131 -1.41 -13.48 -2.19
CA VAL A 131 -1.52 -13.91 -0.79
C VAL A 131 -2.56 -13.11 -0.03
N SER A 132 -2.57 -11.76 -0.17
CA SER A 132 -3.56 -10.92 0.50
C SER A 132 -4.99 -11.34 0.17
N LEU A 133 -5.27 -11.69 -1.09
CA LEU A 133 -6.60 -12.17 -1.52
C LEU A 133 -7.00 -13.50 -0.90
N THR A 134 -6.05 -14.35 -0.49
CA THR A 134 -6.38 -15.62 0.19
C THR A 134 -6.85 -15.44 1.63
N VAL A 135 -6.55 -14.31 2.25
CA VAL A 135 -6.79 -14.06 3.68
C VAL A 135 -7.66 -12.84 3.99
N ILE A 136 -7.91 -11.98 3.00
CA ILE A 136 -8.60 -10.69 3.20
C ILE A 136 -10.00 -10.88 3.81
N ASP A 137 -10.78 -11.84 3.32
CA ASP A 137 -12.12 -12.12 3.86
C ASP A 137 -12.07 -12.57 5.31
N LYS A 138 -11.10 -13.42 5.65
CA LYS A 138 -10.92 -13.93 7.02
C LYS A 138 -10.57 -12.79 7.98
N ILE A 139 -9.66 -11.91 7.60
CA ILE A 139 -9.21 -10.78 8.41
C ILE A 139 -10.32 -9.74 8.57
N THR A 140 -10.92 -9.29 7.47
CA THR A 140 -11.92 -8.21 7.49
C THR A 140 -13.24 -8.65 8.08
N SER A 141 -13.66 -9.91 7.90
CA SER A 141 -14.84 -10.47 8.58
C SER A 141 -14.67 -10.61 10.08
N ALA A 142 -13.45 -10.71 10.58
CA ALA A 142 -13.14 -10.67 12.01
C ALA A 142 -13.15 -9.24 12.59
N GLY A 143 -13.42 -8.20 11.77
CA GLY A 143 -13.38 -6.81 12.17
C GLY A 143 -11.94 -6.26 12.36
N VAL A 144 -10.95 -6.93 11.78
CA VAL A 144 -9.52 -6.60 11.87
C VAL A 144 -9.08 -5.86 10.63
N VAL A 145 -8.28 -4.81 10.80
CA VAL A 145 -7.70 -4.06 9.69
C VAL A 145 -6.59 -4.88 9.03
N GLN A 146 -6.63 -5.00 7.71
CA GLN A 146 -5.51 -5.48 6.91
C GLN A 146 -4.83 -4.31 6.22
N PHE A 147 -3.52 -4.18 6.38
CA PHE A 147 -2.74 -3.08 5.83
C PHE A 147 -1.52 -3.62 5.05
N SER A 148 -1.54 -3.52 3.72
CA SER A 148 -0.44 -4.02 2.90
C SER A 148 0.60 -2.93 2.60
N PRO A 149 1.90 -3.24 2.77
CA PRO A 149 2.98 -2.34 2.36
C PRO A 149 3.23 -2.33 0.85
N ALA A 150 2.80 -3.36 0.10
CA ALA A 150 3.28 -3.58 -1.26
C ALA A 150 2.23 -4.04 -2.29
N ASN A 151 0.99 -4.33 -1.89
CA ASN A 151 -0.02 -4.80 -2.83
C ASN A 151 -0.37 -3.74 -3.90
N THR A 152 -0.40 -4.16 -5.14
CA THR A 152 -0.66 -3.29 -6.30
C THR A 152 -1.82 -3.75 -7.18
N SER A 153 -2.27 -5.01 -7.06
CA SER A 153 -3.35 -5.55 -7.90
C SER A 153 -4.58 -4.64 -7.96
N PRO A 154 -5.13 -4.38 -9.16
CA PRO A 154 -6.38 -3.64 -9.34
C PRO A 154 -7.57 -4.28 -8.62
N THR A 155 -7.59 -5.61 -8.49
CA THR A 155 -8.66 -6.38 -7.82
C THR A 155 -8.90 -5.92 -6.39
N LEU A 156 -7.87 -5.41 -5.70
CA LEU A 156 -7.95 -4.93 -4.33
C LEU A 156 -8.55 -3.51 -4.20
N THR A 157 -8.78 -2.79 -5.31
CA THR A 157 -9.26 -1.41 -5.27
C THR A 157 -10.72 -1.30 -4.83
N ASP A 158 -11.56 -2.19 -5.37
CA ASP A 158 -13.01 -2.21 -5.12
C ASP A 158 -13.43 -3.51 -4.43
N TYR A 159 -12.52 -4.12 -3.65
CA TYR A 159 -12.81 -5.35 -2.93
C TYR A 159 -13.83 -5.11 -1.82
N ALA A 160 -14.70 -6.09 -1.58
CA ALA A 160 -15.73 -6.01 -0.55
C ALA A 160 -15.15 -6.33 0.84
N ASP A 161 -14.35 -5.42 1.38
CA ASP A 161 -13.52 -5.57 2.57
C ASP A 161 -14.10 -4.91 3.84
N ASN A 162 -15.35 -4.46 3.80
CA ASN A 162 -16.00 -3.70 4.88
C ASN A 162 -15.27 -2.38 5.24
N GLY A 163 -14.43 -1.84 4.36
CA GLY A 163 -13.61 -0.66 4.61
C GLY A 163 -12.43 -0.92 5.54
N LEU A 164 -11.98 -2.17 5.66
CA LEU A 164 -10.91 -2.59 6.56
C LEU A 164 -9.61 -2.98 5.85
N TYR A 165 -9.56 -2.91 4.52
CA TYR A 165 -8.32 -3.12 3.77
C TYR A 165 -7.70 -1.80 3.30
N PHE A 166 -6.39 -1.66 3.50
CA PHE A 166 -5.61 -0.50 3.10
C PHE A 166 -4.27 -0.93 2.47
N ARG A 167 -3.69 -0.06 1.64
CA ARG A 167 -2.36 -0.26 1.07
C ARG A 167 -1.63 1.07 0.87
N THR A 168 -0.30 1.05 0.91
CA THR A 168 0.54 2.21 0.63
C THR A 168 0.96 2.31 -0.83
N ALA A 169 1.02 1.18 -1.56
CA ALA A 169 1.40 1.15 -2.97
C ALA A 169 0.24 1.59 -3.88
N PRO A 170 0.52 2.30 -4.99
CA PRO A 170 -0.50 2.64 -5.99
C PRO A 170 -0.98 1.40 -6.74
N SER A 171 -2.16 1.51 -7.36
CA SER A 171 -2.70 0.43 -8.21
C SER A 171 -1.89 0.23 -9.49
N ASP A 172 -1.80 -1.02 -9.95
CA ASP A 172 -1.18 -1.41 -11.22
C ASP A 172 -1.85 -0.78 -12.45
N LEU A 173 -3.07 -0.26 -12.34
CA LEU A 173 -3.67 0.57 -13.38
C LEU A 173 -2.83 1.82 -13.67
N LEU A 174 -2.26 2.43 -12.63
CA LEU A 174 -1.35 3.56 -12.78
C LEU A 174 0.03 3.10 -13.27
N GLN A 175 0.57 2.05 -12.67
CA GLN A 175 1.89 1.53 -13.02
C GLN A 175 1.93 1.04 -14.48
N GLY A 176 0.94 0.25 -14.92
CA GLY A 176 0.84 -0.24 -16.30
C GLY A 176 0.75 0.90 -17.32
N ARG A 177 0.01 1.97 -17.00
CA ARG A 177 -0.07 3.17 -17.85
C ARG A 177 1.28 3.88 -17.96
N VAL A 178 1.96 4.09 -16.82
CA VAL A 178 3.28 4.76 -16.79
C VAL A 178 4.30 3.93 -17.56
N LEU A 179 4.32 2.62 -17.35
CA LEU A 179 5.22 1.71 -18.04
C LEU A 179 4.96 1.68 -19.55
N ALA A 180 3.70 1.63 -19.98
CA ALA A 180 3.33 1.69 -21.40
C ALA A 180 3.81 2.97 -22.07
N ASN A 181 3.63 4.11 -21.41
CA ASN A 181 4.12 5.39 -21.92
C ASN A 181 5.64 5.40 -22.03
N LEU A 182 6.36 4.91 -21.03
CA LEU A 182 7.82 4.83 -21.03
C LEU A 182 8.31 3.99 -22.23
N VAL A 183 7.75 2.81 -22.43
CA VAL A 183 8.12 1.90 -23.53
C VAL A 183 7.87 2.55 -24.90
N ALA A 184 6.75 3.26 -25.05
CA ALA A 184 6.41 3.99 -26.27
C ALA A 184 7.32 5.23 -26.49
N GLU A 185 7.57 6.03 -25.46
CA GLU A 185 8.44 7.22 -25.51
C GLU A 185 9.88 6.85 -25.85
N GLU A 186 10.33 5.68 -25.44
CA GLU A 186 11.64 5.13 -25.81
C GLU A 186 11.68 4.58 -27.26
N GLY A 187 10.57 4.68 -28.00
CA GLY A 187 10.47 4.38 -29.44
C GLY A 187 10.19 2.91 -29.75
N SER A 188 9.76 2.10 -28.78
CA SER A 188 9.31 0.73 -29.06
C SER A 188 7.88 0.75 -29.60
N THR A 189 7.65 0.02 -30.68
CA THR A 189 6.34 -0.13 -31.33
C THR A 189 5.73 -1.51 -31.09
N THR A 190 6.58 -2.47 -30.72
CA THR A 190 6.19 -3.84 -30.36
C THR A 190 6.78 -4.22 -29.01
N ALA A 191 5.98 -4.88 -28.16
CA ALA A 191 6.44 -5.40 -26.87
C ALA A 191 5.90 -6.82 -26.62
N ALA A 192 6.77 -7.77 -26.25
CA ALA A 192 6.31 -9.01 -25.68
C ALA A 192 6.18 -8.86 -24.16
N VAL A 193 5.18 -9.49 -23.57
CA VAL A 193 4.94 -9.45 -22.12
C VAL A 193 5.00 -10.86 -21.57
N LEU A 194 5.89 -11.07 -20.57
CA LEU A 194 5.92 -12.29 -19.76
C LEU A 194 5.40 -11.94 -18.38
N TYR A 195 4.42 -12.67 -17.88
CA TYR A 195 3.83 -12.36 -16.58
C TYR A 195 3.42 -13.62 -15.82
N ARG A 196 3.58 -13.54 -14.49
CA ARG A 196 3.15 -14.60 -13.58
C ARG A 196 1.63 -14.66 -13.49
N ASN A 197 1.09 -15.88 -13.40
CA ASN A 197 -0.34 -16.11 -13.25
C ASN A 197 -0.77 -15.96 -11.79
N ASP A 198 -0.79 -14.72 -11.31
CA ASP A 198 -1.43 -14.34 -10.06
C ASP A 198 -2.11 -12.98 -10.22
N SER A 199 -2.82 -12.51 -9.19
CA SER A 199 -3.59 -11.26 -9.28
C SER A 199 -2.71 -10.02 -9.50
N TYR A 200 -1.43 -10.03 -9.10
CA TYR A 200 -0.46 -8.98 -9.40
C TYR A 200 -0.02 -9.06 -10.86
N GLY A 201 0.49 -10.22 -11.29
CA GLY A 201 1.05 -10.39 -12.63
C GLY A 201 0.04 -10.11 -13.73
N VAL A 202 -1.15 -10.70 -13.61
CA VAL A 202 -2.26 -10.47 -14.55
C VAL A 202 -2.67 -9.01 -14.56
N GLY A 203 -2.87 -8.40 -13.38
CA GLY A 203 -3.35 -7.02 -13.27
C GLY A 203 -2.42 -5.99 -13.91
N LEU A 204 -1.11 -6.09 -13.66
CA LEU A 204 -0.11 -5.20 -14.25
C LEU A 204 0.07 -5.44 -15.75
N ALA A 205 0.15 -6.71 -16.17
CA ALA A 205 0.32 -7.08 -17.58
C ALA A 205 -0.86 -6.60 -18.45
N GLU A 206 -2.09 -6.81 -18.01
CA GLU A 206 -3.29 -6.32 -18.69
C GLU A 206 -3.34 -4.79 -18.74
N ALA A 207 -3.01 -4.11 -17.64
CA ALA A 207 -2.97 -2.65 -17.61
C ALA A 207 -1.89 -2.11 -18.55
N PHE A 208 -0.70 -2.71 -18.59
CA PHE A 208 0.33 -2.35 -19.55
C PHE A 208 -0.17 -2.54 -21.00
N LYS A 209 -0.65 -3.74 -21.33
CA LYS A 209 -1.11 -4.08 -22.67
C LYS A 209 -2.18 -3.10 -23.16
N ALA A 210 -3.23 -2.87 -22.37
CA ALA A 210 -4.32 -1.98 -22.75
C ALA A 210 -3.84 -0.54 -23.03
N ASN A 211 -2.91 -0.01 -22.22
CA ASN A 211 -2.37 1.34 -22.42
C ASN A 211 -1.38 1.41 -23.59
N PHE A 212 -0.53 0.39 -23.77
CA PHE A 212 0.43 0.35 -24.86
C PHE A 212 -0.26 0.22 -26.23
N GLU A 213 -1.25 -0.67 -26.35
CA GLU A 213 -2.07 -0.80 -27.55
C GLU A 213 -2.92 0.46 -27.79
N GLY A 214 -3.46 1.07 -26.73
CA GLY A 214 -4.17 2.35 -26.80
C GLY A 214 -3.29 3.52 -27.29
N ALA A 215 -1.98 3.46 -27.08
CA ALA A 215 -0.99 4.41 -27.61
C ALA A 215 -0.52 4.07 -29.04
N GLY A 216 -1.03 3.01 -29.67
CA GLY A 216 -0.68 2.58 -31.02
C GLY A 216 0.44 1.55 -31.09
N GLY A 217 0.91 1.03 -29.97
CA GLY A 217 1.81 -0.12 -29.90
C GLY A 217 1.09 -1.43 -30.19
N THR A 218 1.85 -2.52 -30.30
CA THR A 218 1.30 -3.88 -30.44
C THR A 218 1.99 -4.84 -29.47
N VAL A 219 1.22 -5.82 -28.97
CA VAL A 219 1.72 -6.88 -28.10
C VAL A 219 1.60 -8.22 -28.83
N PRO A 220 2.62 -8.61 -29.65
CA PRO A 220 2.56 -9.83 -30.45
C PRO A 220 2.55 -11.10 -29.61
N GLU A 221 3.13 -11.06 -28.40
CA GLU A 221 3.15 -12.16 -27.45
C GLU A 221 2.77 -11.68 -26.05
N PHE A 222 1.78 -12.36 -25.47
CA PHE A 222 1.27 -12.11 -24.11
C PHE A 222 1.31 -13.43 -23.35
N ILE A 223 2.41 -13.67 -22.63
CA ILE A 223 2.88 -14.99 -22.21
C ILE A 223 2.70 -15.13 -20.70
N GLU A 224 1.72 -15.91 -20.31
CA GLU A 224 1.48 -16.29 -18.93
C GLU A 224 2.39 -17.45 -18.52
N TYR A 225 2.92 -17.42 -17.30
CA TYR A 225 3.59 -18.56 -16.66
C TYR A 225 3.06 -18.78 -15.24
N ALA A 226 3.07 -20.05 -14.80
CA ALA A 226 2.56 -20.41 -13.49
C ALA A 226 3.53 -20.00 -12.37
N GLU A 227 2.99 -19.67 -11.20
CA GLU A 227 3.77 -19.53 -9.97
C GLU A 227 4.53 -20.86 -9.69
N GLY A 228 5.81 -20.75 -9.31
CA GLY A 228 6.68 -21.91 -9.08
C GLY A 228 7.31 -22.48 -10.35
N THR A 229 7.14 -21.85 -11.52
CA THR A 229 7.89 -22.22 -12.74
C THR A 229 9.39 -21.98 -12.52
N GLU A 230 10.19 -23.01 -12.79
CA GLU A 230 11.65 -22.98 -12.60
C GLU A 230 12.43 -22.77 -13.91
N THR A 231 11.85 -23.13 -15.05
CA THR A 231 12.49 -23.05 -16.38
C THR A 231 11.58 -22.32 -17.37
N PHE A 232 12.15 -21.47 -18.21
CA PHE A 232 11.42 -20.55 -19.08
C PHE A 232 11.76 -20.66 -20.57
N ASP A 233 12.29 -21.81 -20.99
CA ASP A 233 12.69 -22.04 -22.38
C ASP A 233 11.54 -21.84 -23.36
N ALA A 234 10.36 -22.40 -23.06
CA ALA A 234 9.20 -22.31 -23.94
C ALA A 234 8.64 -20.88 -24.04
N GLU A 235 8.64 -20.15 -22.95
CA GLU A 235 8.19 -18.76 -22.86
C GLU A 235 9.16 -17.84 -23.63
N VAL A 236 10.46 -18.01 -23.40
CA VAL A 236 11.50 -17.21 -24.07
C VAL A 236 11.59 -17.55 -25.57
N ASP A 237 11.40 -18.79 -25.97
CA ASP A 237 11.37 -19.17 -27.39
C ASP A 237 10.24 -18.44 -28.15
N LYS A 238 9.09 -18.16 -27.51
CA LYS A 238 8.02 -17.31 -28.10
C LYS A 238 8.49 -15.86 -28.28
N VAL A 239 9.20 -15.30 -27.29
CA VAL A 239 9.80 -13.95 -27.41
C VAL A 239 10.80 -13.89 -28.56
N VAL A 240 11.66 -14.91 -28.71
CA VAL A 240 12.61 -15.03 -29.83
C VAL A 240 11.88 -15.03 -31.16
N ALA A 241 10.82 -15.84 -31.29
CA ALA A 241 10.03 -15.98 -32.51
C ALA A 241 9.32 -14.67 -32.88
N ALA A 242 8.76 -13.96 -31.90
CA ALA A 242 8.07 -12.68 -32.09
C ALA A 242 9.02 -11.54 -32.43
N ASN A 243 10.27 -11.62 -31.99
CA ASN A 243 11.33 -10.60 -32.17
C ASN A 243 10.86 -9.14 -31.90
N PRO A 244 10.29 -8.85 -30.71
CA PRO A 244 9.74 -7.54 -30.40
C PRO A 244 10.84 -6.48 -30.21
N ASP A 245 10.48 -5.19 -30.22
CA ASP A 245 11.39 -4.08 -29.88
C ASP A 245 11.74 -4.08 -28.39
N ALA A 246 10.77 -4.45 -27.54
CA ALA A 246 10.88 -4.47 -26.10
C ALA A 246 10.30 -5.76 -25.50
N VAL A 247 10.76 -6.09 -24.30
CA VAL A 247 10.20 -7.16 -23.48
C VAL A 247 9.85 -6.60 -22.11
N VAL A 248 8.62 -6.86 -21.65
CA VAL A 248 8.15 -6.52 -20.31
C VAL A 248 8.04 -7.80 -19.50
N ILE A 249 8.63 -7.82 -18.30
CA ILE A 249 8.60 -8.97 -17.41
C ILE A 249 7.89 -8.55 -16.11
N VAL A 250 6.78 -9.20 -15.82
CA VAL A 250 6.04 -9.01 -14.58
C VAL A 250 6.20 -10.24 -13.71
N GLY A 251 7.10 -10.17 -12.74
CA GLY A 251 7.49 -11.30 -11.93
C GLY A 251 8.12 -10.92 -10.60
N PHE A 252 8.53 -11.93 -9.85
CA PHE A 252 9.24 -11.81 -8.59
C PHE A 252 10.69 -12.34 -8.73
N ALA A 253 11.14 -13.22 -7.84
CA ALA A 253 12.50 -13.77 -7.89
C ALA A 253 12.80 -14.56 -9.17
N GLU A 254 11.78 -15.16 -9.80
CA GLU A 254 11.88 -15.90 -11.06
C GLU A 254 12.27 -15.02 -12.26
N THR A 255 12.22 -13.72 -12.14
CA THR A 255 12.77 -12.78 -13.15
C THR A 255 14.24 -13.05 -13.43
N GLY A 256 15.03 -13.50 -12.43
CA GLY A 256 16.43 -13.88 -12.62
C GLY A 256 16.61 -15.03 -13.62
N PRO A 257 16.00 -16.21 -13.42
CA PRO A 257 15.97 -17.29 -14.39
C PRO A 257 15.46 -16.89 -15.78
N ILE A 258 14.39 -16.07 -15.86
CA ILE A 258 13.88 -15.55 -17.15
C ILE A 258 14.98 -14.76 -17.87
N LEU A 259 15.62 -13.81 -17.20
CA LEU A 259 16.69 -13.00 -17.79
C LEU A 259 17.90 -13.83 -18.23
N ASN A 260 18.27 -14.87 -17.47
CA ASN A 260 19.34 -15.78 -17.85
C ASN A 260 18.98 -16.54 -19.13
N THR A 261 17.79 -17.12 -19.22
CA THR A 261 17.32 -17.81 -20.43
C THR A 261 17.25 -16.85 -21.63
N MET A 262 16.77 -15.63 -21.42
CA MET A 262 16.74 -14.58 -22.47
C MET A 262 18.16 -14.21 -22.94
N HIS A 263 19.13 -14.16 -22.03
CA HIS A 263 20.53 -13.90 -22.39
C HIS A 263 21.09 -15.04 -23.26
N GLU A 264 20.90 -16.28 -22.86
CA GLU A 264 21.32 -17.48 -23.60
C GLU A 264 20.70 -17.55 -25.00
N ARG A 265 19.47 -17.08 -25.17
CA ARG A 265 18.75 -17.02 -26.46
C ARG A 265 19.05 -15.75 -27.27
N GLY A 266 19.89 -14.84 -26.77
CA GLY A 266 20.25 -13.60 -27.47
C GLY A 266 19.18 -12.52 -27.54
N VAL A 267 18.19 -12.56 -26.65
CA VAL A 267 17.09 -11.57 -26.51
C VAL A 267 17.09 -10.87 -25.14
N GLY A 268 18.14 -11.00 -24.37
CA GLY A 268 18.31 -10.35 -23.08
C GLY A 268 18.61 -8.84 -23.16
N PRO A 269 18.88 -8.18 -22.01
CA PRO A 269 19.00 -6.71 -21.91
C PRO A 269 20.15 -6.09 -22.75
N THR A 270 21.12 -6.89 -23.19
CA THR A 270 22.19 -6.44 -24.09
C THR A 270 21.76 -6.37 -25.56
N ALA A 271 20.65 -7.00 -25.92
CA ALA A 271 20.13 -7.09 -27.29
C ALA A 271 18.75 -6.45 -27.46
N LYS A 272 17.96 -6.37 -26.41
CA LYS A 272 16.60 -5.83 -26.38
C LYS A 272 16.44 -4.86 -25.21
N LYS A 273 15.46 -3.95 -25.32
CA LYS A 273 14.98 -3.21 -24.16
C LYS A 273 14.15 -4.15 -23.30
N VAL A 274 14.47 -4.22 -22.03
CA VAL A 274 13.78 -5.08 -21.05
C VAL A 274 13.34 -4.20 -19.87
N TYR A 275 12.08 -4.34 -19.49
CA TYR A 275 11.46 -3.58 -18.44
C TYR A 275 10.84 -4.50 -17.38
#